data_535244ee5cc067bab721348b45eae2cf
#
_entry.id   535244ee5cc067bab721348b45eae2cf
#
_cell.length_a   1.000
_cell.length_b   1.000
_cell.length_c   1.000
_cell.angle_alpha   90.00
_cell.angle_beta   90.00
_cell.angle_gamma   90.00
#
_symmetry.space_group_name_H-M   'P 1'
#
loop_
_entity.id
_entity.type
_entity.pdbx_description
1 polymer ?
#
loop_
_entity_poly.entity_id
_entity_poly.type
_entity_poly.pdbx_seq_one_letter_code
_entity_poly.pdbx_strand_id
1 'polypeptide(L)'
;MMDLRREMLGDGHYFTKGDTAFYSMNGFVADKEPWKEYYAKGGSFDDYDETVFMGLISSMNKAKNDPEIHNFVIDLSTNGGGSADVLLGLISLITGEREGLLKYQSVLQGQSIDQKFLIDRNFDGKFDEADADVHYDLNFAVLVSHESYSCGNLFPSMFRDRGYLVLGERSGGGACTILGLNTADGFYYHISSYQMRLTNDAGEVIDAGITPDVELVKTGADGKKDYSDFYDLTLLSNLINDFYAK
;
A
#
# COMPACT_ATOMS: atom_id res chain seq x y z
N MET A 1 -11.48 -5.44 11.20
CA MET A 1 -10.98 -6.17 10.01
C MET A 1 -10.02 -7.29 10.39
N MET A 2 -9.06 -7.11 11.29
CA MET A 2 -8.04 -8.13 11.61
C MET A 2 -8.63 -9.46 12.11
N ASP A 3 -9.63 -9.44 12.99
CA ASP A 3 -10.28 -10.68 13.46
C ASP A 3 -11.03 -11.40 12.34
N LEU A 4 -11.74 -10.65 11.50
CA LEU A 4 -12.42 -11.19 10.32
C LEU A 4 -11.42 -11.85 9.35
N ARG A 5 -10.31 -11.18 9.06
CA ARG A 5 -9.26 -11.72 8.19
C ARG A 5 -8.70 -13.03 8.77
N ARG A 6 -8.39 -13.05 10.08
CA ARG A 6 -7.88 -14.25 10.75
C ARG A 6 -8.89 -15.41 10.71
N GLU A 7 -10.17 -15.11 10.88
CA GLU A 7 -11.24 -16.10 10.80
C GLU A 7 -11.34 -16.71 9.40
N MET A 8 -11.25 -15.89 8.34
CA MET A 8 -11.44 -16.32 6.96
C MET A 8 -10.16 -16.89 6.31
N LEU A 9 -8.99 -16.34 6.61
CA LEU A 9 -7.73 -16.67 5.95
C LEU A 9 -6.68 -17.34 6.88
N GLY A 10 -6.86 -17.28 8.21
CA GLY A 10 -5.85 -17.71 9.18
C GLY A 10 -4.79 -16.65 9.46
N ASP A 11 -3.70 -17.06 10.11
CA ASP A 11 -2.62 -16.16 10.58
C ASP A 11 -1.55 -15.84 9.52
N GLY A 12 -1.56 -16.51 8.37
CA GLY A 12 -0.59 -16.29 7.30
C GLY A 12 -0.70 -14.88 6.68
N HIS A 13 0.37 -14.44 6.02
CA HIS A 13 0.39 -13.20 5.25
C HIS A 13 0.33 -13.42 3.74
N TYR A 14 0.86 -14.54 3.24
CA TYR A 14 0.90 -14.88 1.83
C TYR A 14 -0.02 -16.07 1.52
N PHE A 15 -0.85 -15.92 0.52
CA PHE A 15 -1.81 -16.94 0.05
C PHE A 15 -1.81 -16.98 -1.47
N THR A 16 -2.24 -18.10 -2.05
CA THR A 16 -2.48 -18.22 -3.50
C THR A 16 -3.85 -18.81 -3.75
N LYS A 17 -4.50 -18.38 -4.82
CA LYS A 17 -5.76 -18.93 -5.32
C LYS A 17 -5.82 -18.84 -6.83
N GLY A 18 -5.84 -19.97 -7.49
CA GLY A 18 -5.74 -20.00 -8.96
C GLY A 18 -4.44 -19.34 -9.41
N ASP A 19 -4.54 -18.38 -10.30
CA ASP A 19 -3.45 -17.58 -10.86
C ASP A 19 -3.11 -16.30 -10.07
N THR A 20 -3.65 -16.17 -8.86
CA THR A 20 -3.55 -14.96 -8.05
C THR A 20 -2.84 -15.22 -6.73
N ALA A 21 -1.82 -14.41 -6.43
CA ALA A 21 -1.18 -14.31 -5.13
C ALA A 21 -1.77 -13.15 -4.32
N PHE A 22 -1.77 -13.30 -3.01
CA PHE A 22 -2.29 -12.33 -2.04
C PHE A 22 -1.26 -12.13 -0.94
N TYR A 23 -1.02 -10.88 -0.55
CA TYR A 23 -0.18 -10.56 0.59
C TYR A 23 -0.82 -9.50 1.48
N SER A 24 -0.97 -9.82 2.77
CA SER A 24 -1.52 -8.90 3.77
C SER A 24 -0.41 -8.09 4.42
N MET A 25 -0.48 -6.76 4.22
CA MET A 25 0.49 -5.79 4.72
C MET A 25 -0.16 -4.89 5.77
N ASN A 26 0.11 -5.12 7.05
CA ASN A 26 -0.54 -4.42 8.16
C ASN A 26 -0.02 -2.99 8.42
N GLY A 27 1.06 -2.57 7.77
CA GLY A 27 1.62 -1.23 7.90
C GLY A 27 2.76 -0.98 6.91
N PHE A 28 3.02 0.28 6.60
CA PHE A 28 4.19 0.69 5.80
C PHE A 28 5.39 0.85 6.73
N VAL A 29 6.00 -0.29 7.11
CA VAL A 29 7.10 -0.35 8.07
C VAL A 29 8.33 -0.96 7.41
N ALA A 30 9.47 -0.28 7.54
CA ALA A 30 10.78 -0.82 7.24
C ALA A 30 11.56 -0.97 8.56
N ASP A 31 11.77 -2.20 8.98
CA ASP A 31 12.53 -2.49 10.19
C ASP A 31 14.01 -2.18 9.97
N LYS A 32 14.55 -1.24 10.73
CA LYS A 32 15.88 -0.67 10.47
C LYS A 32 17.01 -1.70 10.55
N GLU A 33 16.96 -2.62 11.50
CA GLU A 33 18.07 -3.57 11.72
C GLU A 33 18.17 -4.61 10.59
N PRO A 34 17.08 -5.27 10.14
CA PRO A 34 17.12 -6.11 8.95
C PRO A 34 17.64 -5.41 7.70
N TRP A 35 17.22 -4.17 7.45
CA TRP A 35 17.72 -3.39 6.31
C TRP A 35 19.22 -3.08 6.42
N LYS A 36 19.72 -2.69 7.60
CA LYS A 36 21.16 -2.52 7.83
C LYS A 36 21.94 -3.80 7.57
N GLU A 37 21.41 -4.93 8.05
CA GLU A 37 22.03 -6.22 7.83
C GLU A 37 22.07 -6.60 6.36
N TYR A 38 20.96 -6.42 5.65
CA TYR A 38 20.86 -6.64 4.20
C TYR A 38 21.88 -5.81 3.42
N TYR A 39 21.96 -4.49 3.64
CA TYR A 39 22.92 -3.63 2.96
C TYR A 39 24.39 -3.90 3.36
N ALA A 40 24.63 -4.46 4.53
CA ALA A 40 25.98 -4.80 4.97
C ALA A 40 26.48 -6.16 4.44
N LYS A 41 25.60 -7.15 4.33
CA LYS A 41 25.96 -8.55 4.07
C LYS A 41 25.41 -9.07 2.74
N GLY A 42 24.40 -8.44 2.17
CA GLY A 42 23.58 -8.99 1.10
C GLY A 42 22.72 -10.16 1.59
N GLY A 43 22.17 -10.92 0.67
CA GLY A 43 21.37 -12.10 0.98
C GLY A 43 20.09 -12.15 0.12
N SER A 44 19.19 -13.06 0.48
CA SER A 44 17.84 -13.14 -0.09
C SER A 44 16.86 -12.39 0.80
N PHE A 45 15.82 -11.79 0.24
CA PHE A 45 14.71 -11.26 1.03
C PHE A 45 13.96 -12.36 1.81
N ASP A 46 14.06 -13.61 1.38
CA ASP A 46 13.52 -14.78 2.12
C ASP A 46 14.17 -14.97 3.49
N ASP A 47 15.40 -14.47 3.69
CA ASP A 47 16.09 -14.50 4.99
C ASP A 47 15.47 -13.49 5.98
N TYR A 48 14.61 -12.59 5.51
CA TYR A 48 14.04 -11.47 6.26
C TYR A 48 12.50 -11.39 6.13
N ASP A 49 11.84 -12.47 5.73
CA ASP A 49 10.41 -12.49 5.43
C ASP A 49 9.49 -12.28 6.65
N GLU A 50 10.04 -12.31 7.86
CA GLU A 50 9.33 -11.96 9.09
C GLU A 50 9.05 -10.45 9.20
N THR A 51 9.76 -9.60 8.43
CA THR A 51 9.54 -8.16 8.41
C THR A 51 8.47 -7.77 7.38
N VAL A 52 7.72 -6.70 7.65
CA VAL A 52 6.54 -6.34 6.85
C VAL A 52 6.91 -6.06 5.39
N PHE A 53 7.89 -5.18 5.14
CA PHE A 53 8.22 -4.77 3.77
C PHE A 53 9.09 -5.78 3.02
N MET A 54 10.09 -6.36 3.68
CA MET A 54 10.91 -7.41 3.06
C MET A 54 10.10 -8.67 2.78
N GLY A 55 9.16 -9.04 3.67
CA GLY A 55 8.23 -10.14 3.45
C GLY A 55 7.32 -9.91 2.23
N LEU A 56 6.88 -8.67 1.99
CA LEU A 56 6.15 -8.33 0.77
C LEU A 56 7.04 -8.49 -0.48
N ILE A 57 8.28 -8.00 -0.46
CA ILE A 57 9.22 -8.15 -1.59
C ILE A 57 9.50 -9.63 -1.86
N SER A 58 9.78 -10.42 -0.81
CA SER A 58 9.93 -11.88 -0.91
C SER A 58 8.69 -12.53 -1.55
N SER A 59 7.49 -12.13 -1.12
CA SER A 59 6.23 -12.64 -1.66
C SER A 59 6.01 -12.27 -3.13
N MET A 60 6.35 -11.04 -3.52
CA MET A 60 6.32 -10.63 -4.93
C MET A 60 7.34 -11.40 -5.78
N ASN A 61 8.54 -11.68 -5.23
CA ASN A 61 9.53 -12.54 -5.89
C ASN A 61 9.03 -13.98 -6.06
N LYS A 62 8.38 -14.55 -5.04
CA LYS A 62 7.74 -15.87 -5.13
C LYS A 62 6.69 -15.89 -6.23
N ALA A 63 5.80 -14.91 -6.27
CA ALA A 63 4.76 -14.78 -7.31
C ALA A 63 5.36 -14.61 -8.71
N LYS A 64 6.34 -13.72 -8.89
CA LYS A 64 7.02 -13.49 -10.18
C LYS A 64 7.71 -14.75 -10.73
N ASN A 65 8.23 -15.60 -9.86
CA ASN A 65 8.95 -16.82 -10.24
C ASN A 65 8.04 -18.05 -10.41
N ASP A 66 6.76 -17.94 -10.06
CA ASP A 66 5.76 -18.99 -10.27
C ASP A 66 5.04 -18.74 -11.61
N PRO A 67 5.21 -19.63 -12.63
CA PRO A 67 4.63 -19.42 -13.95
C PRO A 67 3.10 -19.50 -13.97
N GLU A 68 2.47 -20.02 -12.92
CA GLU A 68 1.01 -20.08 -12.79
C GLU A 68 0.43 -18.78 -12.21
N ILE A 69 1.26 -17.91 -11.61
CA ILE A 69 0.80 -16.66 -10.98
C ILE A 69 0.97 -15.48 -11.95
N HIS A 70 -0.12 -14.81 -12.24
CA HIS A 70 -0.18 -13.63 -13.11
C HIS A 70 -0.67 -12.39 -12.38
N ASN A 71 -1.36 -12.56 -11.25
CA ASN A 71 -2.01 -11.51 -10.49
C ASN A 71 -1.46 -11.44 -9.07
N PHE A 72 -1.41 -10.21 -8.51
CA PHE A 72 -0.98 -9.99 -7.13
C PHE A 72 -1.89 -8.97 -6.43
N VAL A 73 -2.54 -9.39 -5.35
CA VAL A 73 -3.38 -8.52 -4.52
C VAL A 73 -2.62 -8.13 -3.26
N ILE A 74 -2.47 -6.82 -3.04
CA ILE A 74 -1.91 -6.27 -1.80
C ILE A 74 -3.08 -5.94 -0.87
N ASP A 75 -3.21 -6.69 0.21
CA ASP A 75 -4.25 -6.46 1.21
C ASP A 75 -3.79 -5.42 2.23
N LEU A 76 -4.37 -4.23 2.15
CA LEU A 76 -4.20 -3.11 3.08
C LEU A 76 -5.40 -2.92 4.00
N SER A 77 -6.30 -3.89 4.07
CA SER A 77 -7.57 -3.76 4.80
C SER A 77 -7.42 -3.56 6.31
N THR A 78 -6.24 -3.87 6.86
CA THR A 78 -5.87 -3.63 8.27
C THR A 78 -4.70 -2.67 8.41
N ASN A 79 -4.39 -1.88 7.37
CA ASN A 79 -3.19 -1.05 7.30
C ASN A 79 -3.46 0.37 7.76
N GLY A 80 -3.03 0.71 8.97
CA GLY A 80 -3.17 2.06 9.55
C GLY A 80 -2.18 3.10 9.02
N GLY A 81 -1.34 2.76 8.02
CA GLY A 81 -0.36 3.67 7.44
C GLY A 81 1.08 3.34 7.81
N GLY A 82 1.94 4.36 7.91
CA GLY A 82 3.36 4.21 8.22
C GLY A 82 4.26 5.16 7.44
N SER A 83 5.42 4.67 6.98
CA SER A 83 6.43 5.46 6.27
C SER A 83 6.06 5.71 4.81
N ALA A 84 6.14 6.95 4.40
CA ALA A 84 5.99 7.34 2.99
C ALA A 84 7.15 6.79 2.13
N ASP A 85 8.33 6.60 2.69
CA ASP A 85 9.48 6.03 1.94
C ASP A 85 9.18 4.58 1.51
N VAL A 86 8.60 3.76 2.43
CA VAL A 86 8.16 2.39 2.12
C VAL A 86 7.05 2.39 1.06
N LEU A 87 6.09 3.31 1.17
CA LEU A 87 5.02 3.46 0.20
C LEU A 87 5.57 3.80 -1.19
N LEU A 88 6.45 4.79 -1.29
CA LEU A 88 7.04 5.22 -2.56
C LEU A 88 7.92 4.13 -3.17
N GLY A 89 8.68 3.40 -2.33
CA GLY A 89 9.45 2.24 -2.76
C GLY A 89 8.55 1.17 -3.39
N LEU A 90 7.44 0.84 -2.74
CA LEU A 90 6.49 -0.14 -3.25
C LEU A 90 5.81 0.30 -4.56
N ILE A 91 5.33 1.55 -4.63
CA ILE A 91 4.77 2.11 -5.87
C ILE A 91 5.81 2.02 -7.01
N SER A 92 7.04 2.43 -6.76
CA SER A 92 8.12 2.40 -7.74
C SER A 92 8.43 0.99 -8.26
N LEU A 93 8.46 -0.02 -7.37
CA LEU A 93 8.65 -1.44 -7.73
C LEU A 93 7.52 -1.98 -8.61
N ILE A 94 6.28 -1.55 -8.37
CA ILE A 94 5.11 -2.01 -9.13
C ILE A 94 5.02 -1.30 -10.47
N THR A 95 5.17 0.03 -10.49
CA THR A 95 4.94 0.85 -11.69
C THR A 95 6.15 0.96 -12.61
N GLY A 96 7.34 0.67 -12.11
CA GLY A 96 8.60 0.95 -12.81
C GLY A 96 8.99 2.44 -12.83
N GLU A 97 8.27 3.32 -12.14
CA GLU A 97 8.60 4.74 -12.04
C GLU A 97 9.90 4.94 -11.25
N ARG A 98 10.85 5.66 -11.81
CA ARG A 98 12.18 5.88 -11.19
C ARG A 98 12.14 6.86 -10.02
N GLU A 99 11.18 7.79 -10.05
CA GLU A 99 11.02 8.82 -9.03
C GLU A 99 9.74 8.57 -8.24
N GLY A 100 9.85 8.51 -6.92
CA GLY A 100 8.69 8.63 -6.04
C GLY A 100 8.18 10.07 -6.04
N LEU A 101 6.88 10.27 -6.09
CA LEU A 101 6.27 11.59 -6.12
C LEU A 101 5.20 11.71 -5.03
N LEU A 102 5.37 12.70 -4.14
CA LEU A 102 4.31 13.12 -3.22
C LEU A 102 3.78 14.48 -3.66
N LYS A 103 2.47 14.58 -3.76
CA LYS A 103 1.77 15.82 -4.10
C LYS A 103 1.06 16.39 -2.89
N TYR A 104 1.25 17.67 -2.65
CA TYR A 104 0.65 18.39 -1.54
C TYR A 104 -0.09 19.63 -2.03
N GLN A 105 -1.14 19.99 -1.30
CA GLN A 105 -1.75 21.30 -1.36
C GLN A 105 -1.39 22.08 -0.10
N SER A 106 -0.81 23.26 -0.26
CA SER A 106 -0.64 24.20 0.85
C SER A 106 -1.99 24.83 1.20
N VAL A 107 -2.48 24.56 2.41
CA VAL A 107 -3.77 25.09 2.87
C VAL A 107 -3.75 26.62 2.99
N LEU A 108 -2.60 27.20 3.39
CA LEU A 108 -2.46 28.64 3.61
C LEU A 108 -2.27 29.43 2.31
N GLN A 109 -1.63 28.83 1.31
CA GLN A 109 -1.23 29.52 0.08
C GLN A 109 -2.05 29.07 -1.13
N GLY A 110 -2.82 27.97 -1.01
CA GLY A 110 -3.57 27.39 -2.13
C GLY A 110 -2.69 26.83 -3.25
N GLN A 111 -1.39 26.64 -2.99
CA GLN A 111 -0.43 26.20 -3.98
C GLN A 111 -0.26 24.68 -3.91
N SER A 112 -0.09 24.06 -5.08
CA SER A 112 0.35 22.66 -5.19
C SER A 112 1.86 22.59 -5.12
N ILE A 113 2.37 21.57 -4.41
CA ILE A 113 3.79 21.31 -4.22
C ILE A 113 4.03 19.83 -4.58
N ASP A 114 4.95 19.61 -5.50
CA ASP A 114 5.41 18.28 -5.88
C ASP A 114 6.77 18.02 -5.22
N GLN A 115 6.86 16.96 -4.42
CA GLN A 115 8.10 16.53 -3.81
C GLN A 115 8.53 15.20 -4.42
N LYS A 116 9.71 15.21 -5.05
CA LYS A 116 10.29 14.04 -5.74
C LYS A 116 11.36 13.37 -4.89
N PHE A 117 11.43 12.05 -5.00
CA PHE A 117 12.38 11.19 -4.30
C PHE A 117 13.02 10.23 -5.30
N LEU A 118 14.31 9.98 -5.17
CA LEU A 118 14.99 8.88 -5.85
C LEU A 118 14.73 7.59 -5.08
N ILE A 119 14.53 6.49 -5.80
CA ILE A 119 14.25 5.18 -5.22
C ILE A 119 15.32 4.19 -5.67
N ASP A 120 15.98 3.57 -4.71
CA ASP A 120 16.86 2.41 -4.89
C ASP A 120 15.98 1.16 -5.06
N ARG A 121 15.70 0.78 -6.32
CA ARG A 121 14.78 -0.33 -6.64
C ARG A 121 15.46 -1.67 -6.66
N ASN A 122 16.76 -1.71 -6.98
CA ASN A 122 17.56 -2.94 -6.98
C ASN A 122 18.15 -3.27 -5.62
N PHE A 123 17.98 -2.36 -4.64
CA PHE A 123 18.45 -2.49 -3.25
C PHE A 123 19.97 -2.67 -3.13
N ASP A 124 20.76 -2.01 -3.99
CA ASP A 124 22.21 -2.06 -3.93
C ASP A 124 22.83 -0.89 -3.13
N GLY A 125 22.00 0.00 -2.60
CA GLY A 125 22.39 1.17 -1.81
C GLY A 125 22.81 2.37 -2.66
N LYS A 126 22.52 2.36 -3.98
CA LYS A 126 22.80 3.46 -4.88
C LYS A 126 21.53 3.90 -5.61
N PHE A 127 21.58 5.11 -6.17
CA PHE A 127 20.51 5.68 -6.98
C PHE A 127 21.07 5.93 -8.38
N ASP A 128 21.06 4.91 -9.26
CA ASP A 128 21.68 4.99 -10.57
C ASP A 128 20.85 4.32 -11.69
N GLU A 129 21.46 4.11 -12.87
CA GLU A 129 20.77 3.53 -14.02
C GLU A 129 20.40 2.05 -13.83
N ALA A 130 21.04 1.35 -12.89
CA ALA A 130 20.72 -0.05 -12.60
C ALA A 130 19.32 -0.22 -11.96
N ASP A 131 18.77 0.86 -11.41
CA ASP A 131 17.39 0.87 -10.90
C ASP A 131 16.34 0.89 -12.02
N ALA A 132 16.70 1.26 -13.24
CA ALA A 132 15.74 1.56 -14.30
C ALA A 132 14.87 0.35 -14.70
N ASP A 133 15.46 -0.85 -14.69
CA ASP A 133 14.83 -2.06 -15.21
C ASP A 133 14.17 -2.93 -14.11
N VAL A 134 14.22 -2.47 -12.86
CA VAL A 134 13.64 -3.24 -11.74
C VAL A 134 12.17 -2.91 -11.57
N HIS A 135 11.32 -3.85 -11.93
CA HIS A 135 9.87 -3.82 -11.67
C HIS A 135 9.28 -5.23 -11.70
N TYR A 136 8.04 -5.35 -11.25
CA TYR A 136 7.29 -6.61 -11.26
C TYR A 136 6.26 -6.59 -12.39
N ASP A 137 6.40 -7.52 -13.34
CA ASP A 137 5.45 -7.70 -14.44
C ASP A 137 4.32 -8.65 -14.01
N LEU A 138 3.45 -8.11 -13.15
CA LEU A 138 2.24 -8.77 -12.63
C LEU A 138 1.07 -7.81 -12.73
N ASN A 139 -0.13 -8.35 -12.83
CA ASN A 139 -1.36 -7.58 -12.68
C ASN A 139 -1.57 -7.29 -11.20
N PHE A 140 -1.61 -6.04 -10.80
CA PHE A 140 -1.76 -5.67 -9.40
C PHE A 140 -3.16 -5.16 -9.07
N ALA A 141 -3.64 -5.53 -7.88
CA ALA A 141 -4.80 -4.91 -7.25
C ALA A 141 -4.49 -4.61 -5.78
N VAL A 142 -5.24 -3.68 -5.18
CA VAL A 142 -5.17 -3.39 -3.76
C VAL A 142 -6.54 -3.58 -3.11
N LEU A 143 -6.56 -4.25 -1.95
CA LEU A 143 -7.75 -4.43 -1.12
C LEU A 143 -7.70 -3.45 0.05
N VAL A 144 -8.72 -2.62 0.21
CA VAL A 144 -8.79 -1.57 1.23
C VAL A 144 -10.07 -1.65 2.07
N SER A 145 -10.02 -1.16 3.30
CA SER A 145 -11.18 -1.02 4.17
C SER A 145 -11.19 0.34 4.87
N HIS A 146 -12.21 0.59 5.71
CA HIS A 146 -12.26 1.76 6.58
C HIS A 146 -11.08 1.87 7.57
N GLU A 147 -10.32 0.77 7.81
CA GLU A 147 -9.09 0.77 8.61
C GLU A 147 -7.84 1.16 7.78
N SER A 148 -7.93 1.20 6.44
CA SER A 148 -6.84 1.66 5.56
C SER A 148 -6.68 3.17 5.70
N TYR A 149 -5.69 3.61 6.50
CA TYR A 149 -5.54 4.99 6.92
C TYR A 149 -4.15 5.56 6.59
N SER A 150 -4.00 6.88 6.44
CA SER A 150 -2.70 7.53 6.19
C SER A 150 -2.02 6.97 4.93
N CYS A 151 -0.83 6.37 5.01
CA CYS A 151 -0.21 5.67 3.86
C CYS A 151 -1.09 4.56 3.29
N GLY A 152 -1.91 3.88 4.14
CA GLY A 152 -2.91 2.90 3.70
C GLY A 152 -4.06 3.52 2.88
N ASN A 153 -4.27 4.83 2.96
CA ASN A 153 -5.18 5.61 2.13
C ASN A 153 -4.47 6.26 0.92
N LEU A 154 -3.24 6.73 1.09
CA LEU A 154 -2.46 7.34 0.01
C LEU A 154 -2.09 6.31 -1.08
N PHE A 155 -1.70 5.10 -0.69
CA PHE A 155 -1.32 4.05 -1.62
C PHE A 155 -2.43 3.72 -2.64
N PRO A 156 -3.69 3.41 -2.24
CA PRO A 156 -4.76 3.14 -3.20
C PRO A 156 -5.11 4.37 -4.07
N SER A 157 -4.91 5.60 -3.58
CA SER A 157 -5.05 6.80 -4.40
C SER A 157 -4.03 6.83 -5.53
N MET A 158 -2.75 6.69 -5.20
CA MET A 158 -1.67 6.66 -6.18
C MET A 158 -1.78 5.47 -7.13
N PHE A 159 -2.30 4.36 -6.64
CA PHE A 159 -2.53 3.13 -7.40
C PHE A 159 -3.58 3.35 -8.47
N ARG A 160 -4.72 3.93 -8.09
CA ARG A 160 -5.82 4.23 -9.02
C ARG A 160 -5.43 5.28 -10.06
N ASP A 161 -4.67 6.32 -9.69
CA ASP A 161 -4.18 7.35 -10.62
C ASP A 161 -3.30 6.74 -11.73
N ARG A 162 -2.73 5.55 -11.49
CA ARG A 162 -1.92 4.76 -12.44
C ARG A 162 -2.69 3.65 -13.15
N GLY A 163 -4.01 3.58 -12.95
CA GLY A 163 -4.89 2.64 -13.62
C GLY A 163 -4.93 1.23 -13.03
N TYR A 164 -4.45 1.05 -11.80
CA TYR A 164 -4.55 -0.22 -11.07
C TYR A 164 -5.88 -0.35 -10.33
N LEU A 165 -6.32 -1.59 -10.11
CA LEU A 165 -7.60 -1.92 -9.50
C LEU A 165 -7.60 -1.72 -7.98
N VAL A 166 -8.59 -1.00 -7.46
CA VAL A 166 -8.87 -0.83 -6.03
C VAL A 166 -10.15 -1.56 -5.66
N LEU A 167 -10.06 -2.52 -4.75
CA LEU A 167 -11.14 -3.36 -4.26
C LEU A 167 -11.45 -3.07 -2.79
N GLY A 168 -12.66 -3.36 -2.34
CA GLY A 168 -12.97 -3.41 -0.92
C GLY A 168 -14.05 -2.47 -0.46
N GLU A 169 -13.75 -1.66 0.55
CA GLU A 169 -14.61 -0.63 1.14
C GLU A 169 -13.89 0.71 1.09
N ARG A 170 -14.62 1.80 1.14
CA ARG A 170 -14.02 3.13 1.23
C ARG A 170 -12.97 3.20 2.34
N SER A 171 -11.76 3.64 2.02
CA SER A 171 -10.65 3.76 2.97
C SER A 171 -10.90 4.82 4.06
N GLY A 172 -10.15 4.75 5.14
CA GLY A 172 -10.33 5.57 6.33
C GLY A 172 -9.85 7.03 6.21
N GLY A 173 -9.23 7.39 5.08
CA GLY A 173 -8.74 8.77 4.88
C GLY A 173 -7.38 9.04 5.52
N GLY A 174 -7.17 10.29 5.98
CA GLY A 174 -5.93 10.71 6.62
C GLY A 174 -4.88 11.20 5.61
N ALA A 175 -5.11 12.38 5.03
CA ALA A 175 -4.22 12.98 4.03
C ALA A 175 -3.28 14.06 4.59
N CYS A 176 -3.27 14.30 5.90
CA CYS A 176 -2.47 15.35 6.47
C CYS A 176 -1.09 14.85 6.90
N THR A 177 -0.06 15.68 6.70
CA THR A 177 1.21 15.48 7.38
C THR A 177 1.04 15.67 8.88
N ILE A 178 1.87 15.03 9.67
CA ILE A 178 1.79 15.06 11.14
C ILE A 178 2.79 16.06 11.69
N LEU A 179 2.34 16.92 12.62
CA LEU A 179 3.20 17.82 13.41
C LEU A 179 3.32 17.29 14.84
N GLY A 180 4.55 17.07 15.28
CA GLY A 180 4.86 16.79 16.68
C GLY A 180 4.99 18.11 17.46
N LEU A 181 4.29 18.23 18.57
CA LEU A 181 4.27 19.40 19.43
C LEU A 181 4.50 19.01 20.89
N ASN A 182 5.06 19.96 21.67
CA ASN A 182 5.20 19.81 23.11
C ASN A 182 4.43 20.92 23.85
N THR A 183 3.80 20.56 24.95
CA THR A 183 3.31 21.53 25.92
C THR A 183 4.47 22.06 26.78
N ALA A 184 4.24 23.17 27.50
CA ALA A 184 5.26 23.77 28.35
C ALA A 184 5.72 22.85 29.50
N ASP A 185 4.88 21.90 29.92
CA ASP A 185 5.18 20.92 30.95
C ASP A 185 5.80 19.61 30.38
N GLY A 186 6.13 19.60 29.06
CA GLY A 186 6.86 18.51 28.42
C GLY A 186 5.99 17.37 27.87
N PHE A 187 4.65 17.50 27.89
CA PHE A 187 3.79 16.51 27.24
C PHE A 187 3.91 16.61 25.72
N TYR A 188 4.26 15.48 25.09
CA TYR A 188 4.40 15.38 23.63
C TYR A 188 3.12 14.86 23.00
N TYR A 189 2.66 15.51 21.93
CA TYR A 189 1.47 15.10 21.18
C TYR A 189 1.60 15.38 19.69
N HIS A 190 0.78 14.69 18.90
CA HIS A 190 0.70 14.88 17.48
C HIS A 190 -0.62 15.54 17.08
N ILE A 191 -0.55 16.41 16.07
CA ILE A 191 -1.74 16.93 15.39
C ILE A 191 -1.58 16.79 13.88
N SER A 192 -2.69 16.71 13.17
CA SER A 192 -2.69 16.85 11.72
C SER A 192 -2.21 18.23 11.31
N SER A 193 -1.31 18.32 10.33
CA SER A 193 -0.81 19.59 9.85
C SER A 193 -1.93 20.42 9.23
N TYR A 194 -2.07 21.65 9.70
CA TYR A 194 -2.94 22.65 9.08
C TYR A 194 -2.32 23.26 7.80
N GLN A 195 -1.05 22.96 7.51
CA GLN A 195 -0.30 23.62 6.45
C GLN A 195 -0.33 22.84 5.13
N MET A 196 -0.28 21.52 5.18
CA MET A 196 -0.12 20.68 3.99
C MET A 196 -1.04 19.46 4.04
N ARG A 197 -1.74 19.22 2.93
CA ARG A 197 -2.58 18.05 2.69
C ARG A 197 -2.11 17.31 1.47
N LEU A 198 -2.07 15.98 1.55
CA LEU A 198 -1.77 15.11 0.40
C LEU A 198 -2.94 15.16 -0.60
N THR A 199 -2.58 15.14 -1.88
CA THR A 199 -3.53 15.12 -2.99
C THR A 199 -3.26 13.96 -3.93
N ASN A 200 -4.27 13.59 -4.70
CA ASN A 200 -4.12 12.72 -5.87
C ASN A 200 -3.49 13.50 -7.05
N ASP A 201 -3.32 12.84 -8.20
CA ASP A 201 -2.73 13.45 -9.39
C ASP A 201 -3.62 14.57 -10.00
N ALA A 202 -4.92 14.55 -9.74
CA ALA A 202 -5.84 15.62 -10.12
C ALA A 202 -5.79 16.83 -9.17
N GLY A 203 -5.02 16.78 -8.08
CA GLY A 203 -4.94 17.85 -7.08
C GLY A 203 -6.08 17.84 -6.05
N GLU A 204 -6.86 16.75 -5.98
CA GLU A 204 -7.92 16.60 -5.01
C GLU A 204 -7.38 16.07 -3.68
N VAL A 205 -7.80 16.67 -2.57
CA VAL A 205 -7.41 16.22 -1.23
C VAL A 205 -8.05 14.86 -0.91
N ILE A 206 -7.24 13.89 -0.52
CA ILE A 206 -7.67 12.51 -0.28
C ILE A 206 -8.09 12.22 1.17
N ASP A 207 -8.26 13.23 2.00
CA ASP A 207 -8.54 13.11 3.44
C ASP A 207 -9.86 12.37 3.77
N ALA A 208 -10.82 12.43 2.87
CA ALA A 208 -12.12 11.77 3.04
C ALA A 208 -12.13 10.27 2.74
N GLY A 209 -10.99 9.70 2.37
CA GLY A 209 -10.87 8.31 1.94
C GLY A 209 -11.10 8.10 0.45
N ILE A 210 -10.61 6.96 -0.05
CA ILE A 210 -10.68 6.56 -1.46
C ILE A 210 -11.84 5.55 -1.59
N THR A 211 -12.78 5.85 -2.49
CA THR A 211 -13.84 4.91 -2.86
C THR A 211 -13.24 3.83 -3.77
N PRO A 212 -13.41 2.53 -3.51
CA PRO A 212 -12.89 1.47 -4.37
C PRO A 212 -13.60 1.46 -5.73
N ASP A 213 -12.96 0.84 -6.73
CA ASP A 213 -13.57 0.59 -8.04
C ASP A 213 -14.64 -0.49 -7.95
N VAL A 214 -14.44 -1.47 -7.04
CA VAL A 214 -15.42 -2.51 -6.73
C VAL A 214 -15.67 -2.54 -5.22
N GLU A 215 -16.89 -2.18 -4.81
CA GLU A 215 -17.35 -2.26 -3.42
C GLU A 215 -17.67 -3.73 -3.07
N LEU A 216 -17.01 -4.26 -2.03
CA LEU A 216 -17.18 -5.65 -1.55
C LEU A 216 -18.05 -5.74 -0.30
N VAL A 217 -18.38 -4.63 0.32
CA VAL A 217 -19.18 -4.58 1.54
C VAL A 217 -20.64 -4.30 1.19
N LYS A 218 -21.51 -5.23 1.53
CA LYS A 218 -22.95 -5.08 1.36
C LYS A 218 -23.55 -4.50 2.65
N THR A 219 -24.46 -3.54 2.54
CA THR A 219 -25.19 -3.03 3.69
C THR A 219 -26.61 -3.56 3.65
N GLY A 220 -26.99 -4.34 4.66
CA GLY A 220 -28.34 -4.89 4.80
C GLY A 220 -29.39 -3.81 5.09
N ALA A 221 -30.66 -4.14 4.96
CA ALA A 221 -31.77 -3.24 5.27
C ALA A 221 -31.81 -2.79 6.75
N ASP A 222 -31.17 -3.55 7.64
CA ASP A 222 -31.00 -3.25 9.07
C ASP A 222 -29.77 -2.36 9.35
N GLY A 223 -29.06 -1.92 8.31
CA GLY A 223 -27.84 -1.11 8.41
C GLY A 223 -26.57 -1.87 8.77
N LYS A 224 -26.67 -3.20 8.93
CA LYS A 224 -25.46 -4.00 9.20
C LYS A 224 -24.67 -4.24 7.93
N LYS A 225 -23.34 -4.19 8.08
CA LYS A 225 -22.39 -4.50 7.02
C LYS A 225 -22.15 -5.99 6.94
N ASP A 226 -22.20 -6.52 5.73
CA ASP A 226 -21.85 -7.89 5.39
C ASP A 226 -20.52 -7.87 4.64
N TYR A 227 -19.53 -8.55 5.21
CA TYR A 227 -18.16 -8.68 4.70
C TYR A 227 -17.88 -10.07 4.11
N SER A 228 -18.89 -10.87 3.81
CA SER A 228 -18.73 -12.25 3.32
C SER A 228 -17.89 -12.34 2.03
N ASP A 229 -17.99 -11.34 1.17
CA ASP A 229 -17.23 -11.27 -0.09
C ASP A 229 -15.81 -10.71 0.09
N PHE A 230 -15.50 -10.09 1.22
CA PHE A 230 -14.32 -9.25 1.40
C PHE A 230 -13.00 -10.03 1.34
N TYR A 231 -12.98 -11.25 1.86
CA TYR A 231 -11.84 -12.15 1.81
C TYR A 231 -12.14 -13.45 1.04
N ASP A 232 -13.14 -13.43 0.15
CA ASP A 232 -13.33 -14.53 -0.80
C ASP A 232 -12.24 -14.44 -1.88
N LEU A 233 -11.16 -15.22 -1.70
CA LEU A 233 -10.02 -15.23 -2.60
C LEU A 233 -10.40 -15.64 -4.03
N THR A 234 -11.46 -16.45 -4.20
CA THR A 234 -11.95 -16.84 -5.54
C THR A 234 -12.61 -15.64 -6.22
N LEU A 235 -13.46 -14.91 -5.49
CA LEU A 235 -14.08 -13.70 -6.02
C LEU A 235 -13.03 -12.64 -6.37
N LEU A 236 -12.06 -12.39 -5.48
CA LEU A 236 -10.99 -11.42 -5.71
C LEU A 236 -10.14 -11.79 -6.94
N SER A 237 -9.79 -13.07 -7.09
CA SER A 237 -9.07 -13.56 -8.28
C SER A 237 -9.86 -13.35 -9.58
N ASN A 238 -11.17 -13.60 -9.57
CA ASN A 238 -12.02 -13.34 -10.74
C ASN A 238 -12.10 -11.84 -11.07
N LEU A 239 -12.24 -10.98 -10.06
CA LEU A 239 -12.35 -9.53 -10.26
C LEU A 239 -11.07 -8.93 -10.88
N ILE A 240 -9.88 -9.36 -10.43
CA ILE A 240 -8.64 -8.89 -11.02
C ILE A 240 -8.47 -9.41 -12.45
N ASN A 241 -8.80 -10.66 -12.72
CA ASN A 241 -8.79 -11.23 -14.08
C ASN A 241 -9.73 -10.47 -15.01
N ASP A 242 -10.98 -10.21 -14.59
CA ASP A 242 -11.96 -9.46 -15.38
C ASP A 242 -11.53 -8.03 -15.66
N PHE A 243 -10.78 -7.42 -14.74
CA PHE A 243 -10.27 -6.06 -14.91
C PHE A 243 -9.18 -5.99 -15.98
N TYR A 244 -8.23 -6.92 -15.97
CA TYR A 244 -7.09 -6.95 -16.89
C TYR A 244 -7.37 -7.67 -18.21
N ALA A 245 -8.48 -8.39 -18.35
CA ALA A 245 -8.90 -9.00 -19.63
C ALA A 245 -9.46 -7.99 -20.65
N LYS A 246 -9.65 -6.74 -20.27
CA LYS A 246 -10.18 -5.65 -21.10
C LYS A 246 -9.08 -4.98 -21.89
#